data_041b05a82e12b6892f6c6b30101521f0
#
_entry.id   041b05a82e12b6892f6c6b30101521f0
#
_cell.length_a   1.000
_cell.length_b   1.000
_cell.length_c   1.000
_cell.angle_alpha   90.00
_cell.angle_beta   90.00
_cell.angle_gamma   90.00
#
_symmetry.space_group_name_H-M   'P 1'
#
loop_
_entity.id
_entity.type
_entity.pdbx_description
1 polymer ?
#
loop_
_entity_poly.entity_id
_entity_poly.type
_entity_poly.pdbx_seq_one_letter_code
_entity_poly.pdbx_strand_id
1 'polypeptide(L)'
;MNQIELLAPAGDEECLRSALDYGCDAVYLAGKSFGMRAGAKNFDMDGLDRAVRFAHERGVKVHLTCNTIPLNSEIEHFPKYIAAAQECGVDAAIACDLGVISMIKEYAPKMELHISTQTGVVNYQTAIELYKMGAKRVVLAREVGLEDIREIRRRIPADMEIETFVHGAMCVSFSGRCLISEYLTGRGANRGECAQPCRWSYYLMEEKRPNQFFKVFEDERGSYILNSRDMCMIDHLDDLIDAGVTSFKIEGRAKSAYYVALTVNAYRAALDSCLKGEKPPKWVLDEVNKISHRPYSTGFFYGKPTDGSGTQDPNIVTNGGQYFADSGYMRDYDFVGVVDYCEDGVMHLTQRNYFTLSDE
;
A
#
# COMPACT_ATOMS: atom_id res chain seq x y z
N MET A 1 5.49 -19.76 -15.95
CA MET A 1 4.71 -18.92 -15.03
C MET A 1 5.30 -17.52 -15.10
N ASN A 2 4.48 -16.46 -15.18
CA ASN A 2 5.01 -15.12 -15.06
C ASN A 2 5.64 -14.99 -13.67
N GLN A 3 6.76 -14.30 -13.57
CA GLN A 3 7.41 -14.01 -12.29
C GLN A 3 6.44 -13.16 -11.44
N ILE A 4 6.17 -13.57 -10.20
CA ILE A 4 5.36 -12.78 -9.27
C ILE A 4 6.23 -11.65 -8.72
N GLU A 5 5.74 -10.42 -8.81
CA GLU A 5 6.44 -9.22 -8.36
C GLU A 5 6.08 -8.89 -6.91
N LEU A 6 7.07 -8.63 -6.08
CA LEU A 6 6.92 -8.00 -4.77
C LEU A 6 7.19 -6.50 -4.89
N LEU A 7 6.13 -5.69 -4.79
CA LEU A 7 6.17 -4.24 -4.96
C LEU A 7 6.18 -3.51 -3.61
N ALA A 8 7.32 -2.90 -3.30
CA ALA A 8 7.56 -2.24 -2.02
C ALA A 8 7.36 -0.72 -2.07
N PRO A 9 6.93 -0.08 -0.96
CA PRO A 9 6.82 1.37 -0.87
C PRO A 9 8.19 2.03 -0.63
N ALA A 10 8.44 3.16 -1.33
CA ALA A 10 9.60 4.00 -1.10
C ALA A 10 9.16 5.47 -0.91
N GLY A 11 9.03 5.90 0.35
CA GLY A 11 8.62 7.26 0.70
C GLY A 11 9.76 8.27 0.69
N ASP A 12 10.99 7.80 0.84
CA ASP A 12 12.24 8.54 0.79
C ASP A 12 13.41 7.62 0.43
N GLU A 13 14.65 8.17 0.39
CA GLU A 13 15.86 7.42 0.03
C GLU A 13 16.19 6.29 1.04
N GLU A 14 15.89 6.46 2.33
CA GLU A 14 16.13 5.44 3.35
C GLU A 14 15.15 4.26 3.18
N CYS A 15 13.89 4.55 2.93
CA CYS A 15 12.87 3.54 2.59
C CYS A 15 13.21 2.81 1.29
N LEU A 16 13.68 3.54 0.26
CA LEU A 16 14.14 2.94 -1.00
C LEU A 16 15.26 1.94 -0.75
N ARG A 17 16.31 2.35 -0.04
CA ARG A 17 17.45 1.48 0.30
C ARG A 17 16.96 0.23 1.04
N SER A 18 16.15 0.40 2.07
CA SER A 18 15.58 -0.74 2.81
C SER A 18 14.78 -1.69 1.92
N ALA A 19 13.94 -1.17 1.03
CA ALA A 19 13.18 -2.01 0.11
C ALA A 19 14.08 -2.87 -0.80
N LEU A 20 15.14 -2.26 -1.34
CA LEU A 20 16.09 -2.95 -2.21
C LEU A 20 16.92 -4.00 -1.45
N ASP A 21 17.44 -3.63 -0.28
CA ASP A 21 18.32 -4.49 0.52
C ASP A 21 17.58 -5.74 1.02
N TYR A 22 16.25 -5.66 1.22
CA TYR A 22 15.41 -6.77 1.67
C TYR A 22 14.66 -7.50 0.54
N GLY A 23 14.98 -7.20 -0.74
CA GLY A 23 14.67 -8.08 -1.87
C GLY A 23 13.31 -7.85 -2.53
N CYS A 24 12.84 -6.61 -2.66
CA CYS A 24 11.73 -6.29 -3.54
C CYS A 24 12.13 -6.44 -5.02
N ASP A 25 11.14 -6.75 -5.87
CA ASP A 25 11.31 -6.81 -7.33
C ASP A 25 11.05 -5.45 -7.99
N ALA A 26 10.22 -4.63 -7.34
CA ALA A 26 9.93 -3.26 -7.77
C ALA A 26 9.64 -2.36 -6.55
N VAL A 27 9.84 -1.06 -6.73
CA VAL A 27 9.44 -0.03 -5.77
C VAL A 27 8.44 0.93 -6.37
N TYR A 28 7.50 1.42 -5.56
CA TYR A 28 6.68 2.54 -5.97
C TYR A 28 6.95 3.76 -5.09
N LEU A 29 7.15 4.88 -5.74
CA LEU A 29 7.50 6.16 -5.13
C LEU A 29 6.69 7.30 -5.75
N ALA A 30 6.86 8.52 -5.25
CA ALA A 30 6.24 9.70 -5.81
C ALA A 30 7.24 10.83 -5.96
N GLY A 31 6.99 11.65 -6.97
CA GLY A 31 7.54 12.99 -7.01
C GLY A 31 6.83 13.94 -6.04
N LYS A 32 7.31 15.16 -5.92
CA LYS A 32 6.70 16.23 -5.09
C LYS A 32 5.32 16.67 -5.60
N SER A 33 4.95 16.25 -6.83
CA SER A 33 3.67 16.58 -7.48
C SER A 33 2.95 15.31 -7.94
N PHE A 34 1.63 15.39 -8.11
CA PHE A 34 0.75 14.38 -8.70
C PHE A 34 0.66 13.04 -7.96
N GLY A 35 1.39 12.83 -6.88
CA GLY A 35 1.37 11.61 -6.06
C GLY A 35 0.53 11.76 -4.78
N MET A 36 -0.22 10.71 -4.42
CA MET A 36 -0.86 10.60 -3.10
C MET A 36 0.20 10.53 -2.00
N ARG A 37 -0.17 10.86 -0.75
CA ARG A 37 0.73 10.89 0.43
C ARG A 37 1.69 12.08 0.43
N ALA A 38 1.13 13.30 0.37
CA ALA A 38 1.90 14.55 0.49
C ALA A 38 2.75 14.65 1.77
N GLY A 39 2.37 13.94 2.85
CA GLY A 39 3.14 13.86 4.09
C GLY A 39 4.41 12.99 4.03
N ALA A 40 4.65 12.22 2.97
CA ALA A 40 5.93 11.56 2.73
C ALA A 40 6.95 12.60 2.21
N LYS A 41 8.25 12.34 2.38
CA LYS A 41 9.29 13.26 1.90
C LYS A 41 9.26 13.44 0.38
N ASN A 42 8.91 12.36 -0.36
CA ASN A 42 8.85 12.30 -1.81
C ASN A 42 10.15 12.79 -2.51
N PHE A 43 10.26 12.54 -3.80
CA PHE A 43 11.48 12.82 -4.57
C PHE A 43 11.29 14.08 -5.45
N ASP A 44 12.29 14.97 -5.51
CA ASP A 44 12.39 15.91 -6.63
C ASP A 44 12.96 15.20 -7.87
N MET A 45 13.07 15.87 -8.99
CA MET A 45 13.50 15.23 -10.23
C MET A 45 14.94 14.69 -10.15
N ASP A 46 15.85 15.42 -9.50
CA ASP A 46 17.23 14.94 -9.30
C ASP A 46 17.27 13.73 -8.35
N GLY A 47 16.45 13.75 -7.30
CA GLY A 47 16.28 12.62 -6.38
C GLY A 47 15.65 11.41 -7.09
N LEU A 48 14.70 11.64 -7.99
CA LEU A 48 14.08 10.60 -8.80
C LEU A 48 15.09 9.94 -9.74
N ASP A 49 15.92 10.72 -10.44
CA ASP A 49 16.97 10.20 -11.30
C ASP A 49 17.97 9.33 -10.52
N ARG A 50 18.42 9.81 -9.34
CA ARG A 50 19.28 9.01 -8.46
C ARG A 50 18.59 7.73 -7.97
N ALA A 51 17.33 7.81 -7.58
CA ALA A 51 16.55 6.67 -7.09
C ALA A 51 16.38 5.59 -8.17
N VAL A 52 16.08 5.99 -9.40
CA VAL A 52 15.94 5.09 -10.56
C VAL A 52 17.25 4.38 -10.86
N ARG A 53 18.36 5.12 -10.96
CA ARG A 53 19.69 4.52 -11.20
C ARG A 53 20.06 3.52 -10.11
N PHE A 54 19.87 3.90 -8.84
CA PHE A 54 20.19 3.06 -7.69
C PHE A 54 19.36 1.78 -7.64
N ALA A 55 18.09 1.84 -8.05
CA ALA A 55 17.21 0.67 -8.17
C ALA A 55 17.62 -0.22 -9.36
N HIS A 56 17.86 0.38 -10.54
CA HIS A 56 18.21 -0.34 -11.76
C HIS A 56 19.58 -1.04 -11.66
N GLU A 57 20.57 -0.47 -10.94
CA GLU A 57 21.84 -1.14 -10.64
C GLU A 57 21.65 -2.46 -9.87
N ARG A 58 20.52 -2.64 -9.21
CA ARG A 58 20.13 -3.85 -8.48
C ARG A 58 19.08 -4.70 -9.20
N GLY A 59 18.70 -4.33 -10.44
CA GLY A 59 17.69 -5.01 -11.23
C GLY A 59 16.26 -4.79 -10.77
N VAL A 60 16.00 -3.77 -9.93
CA VAL A 60 14.68 -3.45 -9.36
C VAL A 60 14.01 -2.34 -10.16
N LYS A 61 12.73 -2.53 -10.53
CA LYS A 61 11.93 -1.56 -11.28
C LYS A 61 11.43 -0.42 -10.39
N VAL A 62 11.18 0.74 -11.01
CA VAL A 62 10.65 1.93 -10.34
C VAL A 62 9.32 2.35 -10.93
N HIS A 63 8.26 2.37 -10.13
CA HIS A 63 6.94 2.80 -10.52
C HIS A 63 6.59 4.16 -9.88
N LEU A 64 6.34 5.17 -10.70
CA LEU A 64 6.00 6.52 -10.25
C LEU A 64 4.49 6.66 -10.03
N THR A 65 4.08 7.10 -8.84
CA THR A 65 2.68 7.40 -8.59
C THR A 65 2.28 8.76 -9.14
N CYS A 66 1.30 8.77 -10.05
CA CYS A 66 0.62 9.94 -10.61
C CYS A 66 -0.88 9.82 -10.34
N ASN A 67 -1.24 9.48 -9.11
CA ASN A 67 -2.57 8.99 -8.76
C ASN A 67 -3.40 9.97 -7.91
N THR A 68 -3.07 11.25 -7.90
CA THR A 68 -3.98 12.31 -7.48
C THR A 68 -5.00 12.60 -8.57
N ILE A 69 -6.12 13.26 -8.22
CA ILE A 69 -7.08 13.81 -9.16
C ILE A 69 -6.73 15.31 -9.30
N PRO A 70 -6.02 15.72 -10.36
CA PRO A 70 -5.53 17.09 -10.49
C PRO A 70 -6.64 18.07 -10.86
N LEU A 71 -6.51 19.31 -10.41
CA LEU A 71 -7.33 20.44 -10.84
C LEU A 71 -6.83 21.00 -12.18
N ASN A 72 -7.66 21.81 -12.86
CA ASN A 72 -7.27 22.44 -14.13
C ASN A 72 -5.98 23.25 -14.02
N SER A 73 -5.75 23.93 -12.90
CA SER A 73 -4.51 24.69 -12.65
C SER A 73 -3.26 23.82 -12.46
N GLU A 74 -3.42 22.54 -12.21
CA GLU A 74 -2.33 21.59 -11.97
C GLU A 74 -2.02 20.78 -13.22
N ILE A 75 -3.07 20.33 -13.93
CA ILE A 75 -2.94 19.40 -15.06
C ILE A 75 -2.08 19.99 -16.20
N GLU A 76 -2.04 21.31 -16.37
CA GLU A 76 -1.22 21.99 -17.38
C GLU A 76 0.29 21.72 -17.21
N HIS A 77 0.73 21.40 -15.99
CA HIS A 77 2.13 21.11 -15.69
C HIS A 77 2.48 19.63 -15.85
N PHE A 78 1.47 18.75 -15.96
CA PHE A 78 1.67 17.31 -16.00
C PHE A 78 2.47 16.81 -17.21
N PRO A 79 2.29 17.30 -18.45
CA PRO A 79 3.06 16.86 -19.61
C PRO A 79 4.58 17.00 -19.42
N LYS A 80 5.03 18.14 -18.91
CA LYS A 80 6.45 18.38 -18.65
C LYS A 80 6.97 17.47 -17.53
N TYR A 81 6.18 17.27 -16.49
CA TYR A 81 6.52 16.41 -15.36
C TYR A 81 6.71 14.96 -15.79
N ILE A 82 5.77 14.38 -16.54
CA ILE A 82 5.80 12.98 -16.92
C ILE A 82 6.87 12.69 -17.98
N ALA A 83 7.11 13.63 -18.90
CA ALA A 83 8.20 13.53 -19.85
C ALA A 83 9.57 13.50 -19.15
N ALA A 84 9.80 14.38 -18.17
CA ALA A 84 11.03 14.38 -17.37
C ALA A 84 11.20 13.09 -16.56
N ALA A 85 10.11 12.54 -16.00
CA ALA A 85 10.16 11.26 -15.30
C ALA A 85 10.54 10.10 -16.23
N GLN A 86 10.06 10.11 -17.48
CA GLN A 86 10.49 9.13 -18.49
C GLN A 86 11.99 9.28 -18.84
N GLU A 87 12.50 10.50 -18.90
CA GLU A 87 13.93 10.75 -19.14
C GLU A 87 14.81 10.24 -17.99
N CYS A 88 14.34 10.29 -16.74
CA CYS A 88 14.98 9.64 -15.61
C CYS A 88 15.00 8.10 -15.70
N GLY A 89 14.23 7.50 -16.62
CA GLY A 89 14.18 6.04 -16.80
C GLY A 89 13.15 5.33 -15.92
N VAL A 90 12.12 6.02 -15.43
CA VAL A 90 11.02 5.40 -14.68
C VAL A 90 10.32 4.36 -15.54
N ASP A 91 10.08 3.14 -14.98
CA ASP A 91 9.54 1.99 -15.73
C ASP A 91 8.04 2.10 -15.95
N ALA A 92 7.29 2.55 -14.96
CA ALA A 92 5.82 2.64 -15.03
C ALA A 92 5.24 3.86 -14.31
N ALA A 93 4.10 4.36 -14.80
CA ALA A 93 3.30 5.39 -14.14
C ALA A 93 1.99 4.78 -13.60
N ILE A 94 1.69 5.03 -12.31
CA ILE A 94 0.47 4.57 -11.64
C ILE A 94 -0.52 5.74 -11.61
N ALA A 95 -1.60 5.68 -12.40
CA ALA A 95 -2.57 6.76 -12.58
C ALA A 95 -4.01 6.32 -12.33
N CYS A 96 -4.90 7.27 -12.02
CA CYS A 96 -6.33 7.02 -11.82
C CYS A 96 -7.25 7.97 -12.58
N ASP A 97 -6.76 9.13 -12.97
CA ASP A 97 -7.52 10.14 -13.72
C ASP A 97 -7.41 9.88 -15.23
N LEU A 98 -8.54 9.94 -15.95
CA LEU A 98 -8.58 9.64 -17.39
C LEU A 98 -7.76 10.63 -18.22
N GLY A 99 -7.72 11.91 -17.84
CA GLY A 99 -6.90 12.92 -18.50
C GLY A 99 -5.41 12.63 -18.29
N VAL A 100 -5.01 12.29 -17.05
CA VAL A 100 -3.63 11.87 -16.72
C VAL A 100 -3.23 10.64 -17.51
N ILE A 101 -4.11 9.62 -17.59
CA ILE A 101 -3.88 8.39 -18.37
C ILE A 101 -3.62 8.71 -19.85
N SER A 102 -4.44 9.59 -20.45
CA SER A 102 -4.25 10.01 -21.84
C SER A 102 -2.92 10.72 -22.04
N MET A 103 -2.56 11.62 -21.13
CA MET A 103 -1.30 12.39 -21.20
C MET A 103 -0.06 11.51 -20.99
N ILE A 104 -0.11 10.48 -20.14
CA ILE A 104 1.00 9.52 -20.01
C ILE A 104 1.27 8.86 -21.36
N LYS A 105 0.25 8.40 -22.06
CA LYS A 105 0.41 7.76 -23.38
C LYS A 105 1.00 8.73 -24.42
N GLU A 106 0.66 10.00 -24.35
CA GLU A 106 1.13 11.02 -25.31
C GLU A 106 2.55 11.49 -25.00
N TYR A 107 2.84 11.80 -23.75
CA TYR A 107 4.09 12.47 -23.36
C TYR A 107 5.15 11.54 -22.76
N ALA A 108 4.77 10.32 -22.36
CA ALA A 108 5.68 9.30 -21.83
C ALA A 108 5.39 7.89 -22.37
N PRO A 109 5.38 7.70 -23.70
CA PRO A 109 4.93 6.46 -24.34
C PRO A 109 5.82 5.24 -24.07
N LYS A 110 7.01 5.42 -23.50
CA LYS A 110 7.91 4.32 -23.13
C LYS A 110 7.64 3.76 -21.74
N MET A 111 6.92 4.52 -20.92
CA MET A 111 6.54 4.08 -19.57
C MET A 111 5.33 3.14 -19.65
N GLU A 112 5.35 2.06 -18.88
CA GLU A 112 4.14 1.25 -18.70
C GLU A 112 3.06 2.03 -17.96
N LEU A 113 1.80 1.85 -18.36
CA LEU A 113 0.65 2.43 -17.69
C LEU A 113 0.05 1.42 -16.70
N HIS A 114 0.12 1.73 -15.41
CA HIS A 114 -0.52 0.98 -14.34
C HIS A 114 -1.72 1.75 -13.79
N ILE A 115 -2.86 1.09 -13.67
CA ILE A 115 -4.08 1.73 -13.17
C ILE A 115 -4.14 1.63 -11.65
N SER A 116 -4.23 2.79 -10.98
CA SER A 116 -4.31 2.88 -9.52
C SER A 116 -5.57 2.25 -8.96
N THR A 117 -5.49 1.68 -7.76
CA THR A 117 -6.66 1.23 -6.97
C THR A 117 -7.73 2.31 -6.80
N GLN A 118 -7.36 3.59 -6.86
CA GLN A 118 -8.30 4.71 -6.80
C GLN A 118 -9.26 4.80 -7.99
N THR A 119 -8.98 4.13 -9.09
CA THR A 119 -9.94 3.97 -10.19
C THR A 119 -11.11 3.09 -9.78
N GLY A 120 -10.94 2.23 -8.76
CA GLY A 120 -12.00 1.39 -8.23
C GLY A 120 -12.33 0.21 -9.14
N VAL A 121 -11.32 -0.45 -9.70
CA VAL A 121 -11.51 -1.61 -10.58
C VAL A 121 -11.97 -2.81 -9.75
N VAL A 122 -13.21 -3.26 -9.98
CA VAL A 122 -13.85 -4.39 -9.27
C VAL A 122 -14.41 -5.45 -10.22
N ASN A 123 -14.32 -5.27 -11.52
CA ASN A 123 -14.85 -6.21 -12.51
C ASN A 123 -13.99 -6.25 -13.78
N TYR A 124 -14.12 -7.36 -14.50
CA TYR A 124 -13.35 -7.61 -15.71
C TYR A 124 -13.65 -6.63 -16.86
N GLN A 125 -14.89 -6.11 -16.96
CA GLN A 125 -15.25 -5.21 -18.06
C GLN A 125 -14.52 -3.87 -17.94
N THR A 126 -14.43 -3.32 -16.72
CA THR A 126 -13.62 -2.13 -16.45
C THR A 126 -12.14 -2.38 -16.79
N ALA A 127 -11.61 -3.53 -16.39
CA ALA A 127 -10.22 -3.89 -16.70
C ALA A 127 -9.97 -3.98 -18.21
N ILE A 128 -10.89 -4.57 -18.98
CA ILE A 128 -10.81 -4.66 -20.45
C ILE A 128 -10.81 -3.27 -21.10
N GLU A 129 -11.67 -2.35 -20.66
CA GLU A 129 -11.70 -0.99 -21.22
C GLU A 129 -10.40 -0.24 -20.92
N LEU A 130 -9.85 -0.39 -19.71
CA LEU A 130 -8.57 0.20 -19.34
C LEU A 130 -7.40 -0.43 -20.14
N TYR A 131 -7.45 -1.73 -20.43
CA TYR A 131 -6.49 -2.39 -21.33
C TYR A 131 -6.53 -1.78 -22.74
N LYS A 132 -7.72 -1.56 -23.30
CA LYS A 132 -7.87 -0.87 -24.60
C LYS A 132 -7.29 0.55 -24.59
N MET A 133 -7.33 1.21 -23.44
CA MET A 133 -6.68 2.51 -23.20
C MET A 133 -5.16 2.40 -23.07
N GLY A 134 -4.59 1.18 -23.07
CA GLY A 134 -3.16 0.92 -23.02
C GLY A 134 -2.61 0.56 -21.65
N ALA A 135 -3.48 0.26 -20.68
CA ALA A 135 -3.03 -0.19 -19.37
C ALA A 135 -2.37 -1.58 -19.47
N LYS A 136 -1.17 -1.70 -18.93
CA LYS A 136 -0.46 -2.96 -18.78
C LYS A 136 -0.89 -3.71 -17.51
N ARG A 137 -1.23 -2.97 -16.45
CA ARG A 137 -1.55 -3.49 -15.12
C ARG A 137 -2.75 -2.77 -14.52
N VAL A 138 -3.59 -3.50 -13.79
CA VAL A 138 -4.63 -2.93 -12.93
C VAL A 138 -4.37 -3.27 -11.47
N VAL A 139 -4.38 -2.23 -10.61
CA VAL A 139 -4.41 -2.42 -9.16
C VAL A 139 -5.87 -2.51 -8.75
N LEU A 140 -6.31 -3.69 -8.36
CA LEU A 140 -7.70 -3.92 -7.98
C LEU A 140 -8.10 -3.11 -6.74
N ALA A 141 -9.38 -2.81 -6.62
CA ALA A 141 -9.93 -2.28 -5.39
C ALA A 141 -9.74 -3.29 -4.25
N ARG A 142 -9.52 -2.79 -3.02
CA ARG A 142 -9.25 -3.63 -1.84
C ARG A 142 -10.48 -4.40 -1.38
N GLU A 143 -11.63 -4.05 -1.92
CA GLU A 143 -12.94 -4.65 -1.66
C GLU A 143 -13.25 -5.88 -2.53
N VAL A 144 -12.34 -6.27 -3.42
CA VAL A 144 -12.50 -7.41 -4.34
C VAL A 144 -12.08 -8.70 -3.64
N GLY A 145 -12.97 -9.70 -3.63
CA GLY A 145 -12.69 -11.02 -3.09
C GLY A 145 -11.97 -11.95 -4.07
N LEU A 146 -11.43 -13.08 -3.58
CA LEU A 146 -10.67 -14.04 -4.37
C LEU A 146 -11.45 -14.59 -5.58
N GLU A 147 -12.73 -14.88 -5.41
CA GLU A 147 -13.57 -15.40 -6.51
C GLU A 147 -13.73 -14.38 -7.65
N ASP A 148 -13.90 -13.11 -7.30
CA ASP A 148 -13.99 -12.04 -8.29
C ASP A 148 -12.64 -11.83 -8.99
N ILE A 149 -11.52 -11.97 -8.27
CA ILE A 149 -10.17 -11.92 -8.87
C ILE A 149 -9.99 -13.03 -9.89
N ARG A 150 -10.37 -14.28 -9.56
CA ARG A 150 -10.35 -15.42 -10.49
C ARG A 150 -11.20 -15.15 -11.73
N GLU A 151 -12.40 -14.59 -11.55
CA GLU A 151 -13.29 -14.24 -12.66
C GLU A 151 -12.69 -13.14 -13.54
N ILE A 152 -12.10 -12.08 -12.93
CA ILE A 152 -11.39 -11.03 -13.65
C ILE A 152 -10.25 -11.65 -14.46
N ARG A 153 -9.37 -12.45 -13.82
CA ARG A 153 -8.22 -13.10 -14.51
C ARG A 153 -8.65 -13.92 -15.71
N ARG A 154 -9.73 -14.69 -15.59
CA ARG A 154 -10.24 -15.55 -16.66
C ARG A 154 -10.70 -14.78 -17.89
N ARG A 155 -11.14 -13.53 -17.72
CA ARG A 155 -11.79 -12.73 -18.78
C ARG A 155 -10.94 -11.64 -19.37
N ILE A 156 -9.89 -11.20 -18.71
CA ILE A 156 -9.00 -10.16 -19.22
C ILE A 156 -7.90 -10.78 -20.10
N PRO A 157 -7.24 -9.99 -20.97
CA PRO A 157 -6.10 -10.48 -21.77
C PRO A 157 -5.01 -11.13 -20.91
N ALA A 158 -4.37 -12.15 -21.44
CA ALA A 158 -3.38 -12.94 -20.70
C ALA A 158 -2.13 -12.12 -20.32
N ASP A 159 -1.81 -11.12 -21.11
CA ASP A 159 -0.67 -10.21 -20.90
C ASP A 159 -1.00 -9.00 -20.02
N MET A 160 -2.27 -8.82 -19.63
CA MET A 160 -2.65 -7.81 -18.66
C MET A 160 -2.37 -8.30 -17.24
N GLU A 161 -1.67 -7.52 -16.45
CA GLU A 161 -1.26 -7.86 -15.09
C GLU A 161 -2.31 -7.45 -14.06
N ILE A 162 -2.41 -8.26 -12.99
CA ILE A 162 -3.25 -7.96 -11.82
C ILE A 162 -2.34 -7.70 -10.62
N GLU A 163 -2.51 -6.54 -9.99
CA GLU A 163 -1.86 -6.15 -8.74
C GLU A 163 -2.89 -6.05 -7.64
N THR A 164 -2.57 -6.55 -6.44
CA THR A 164 -3.38 -6.38 -5.24
C THR A 164 -2.54 -5.90 -4.07
N PHE A 165 -3.14 -5.15 -3.14
CA PHE A 165 -2.51 -4.94 -1.85
C PHE A 165 -2.54 -6.22 -1.04
N VAL A 166 -1.43 -6.50 -0.35
CA VAL A 166 -1.29 -7.70 0.50
C VAL A 166 -0.98 -7.35 1.95
N HIS A 167 -0.55 -6.10 2.23
CA HIS A 167 -0.19 -5.67 3.58
C HIS A 167 -0.43 -4.18 3.80
N GLY A 168 -0.75 -3.83 5.05
CA GLY A 168 -0.78 -2.47 5.56
C GLY A 168 -2.17 -1.88 5.74
N ALA A 169 -2.22 -0.58 5.96
CA ALA A 169 -3.42 0.14 6.38
C ALA A 169 -4.56 0.08 5.37
N MET A 170 -5.73 -0.35 5.81
CA MET A 170 -6.98 -0.27 5.04
C MET A 170 -7.62 1.13 5.14
N CYS A 171 -8.33 1.54 4.11
CA CYS A 171 -9.15 2.74 4.11
C CYS A 171 -10.61 2.37 4.42
N VAL A 172 -11.30 3.21 5.22
CA VAL A 172 -12.74 3.06 5.50
C VAL A 172 -13.59 3.35 4.26
N SER A 173 -13.10 4.19 3.37
CA SER A 173 -13.80 4.56 2.14
C SER A 173 -13.39 3.66 0.99
N PHE A 174 -14.36 3.34 0.13
CA PHE A 174 -14.16 2.52 -1.07
C PHE A 174 -12.95 3.02 -1.89
N SER A 175 -11.95 2.18 -1.98
CA SER A 175 -10.69 2.45 -2.72
C SER A 175 -10.06 3.83 -2.47
N GLY A 176 -10.25 4.38 -1.26
CA GLY A 176 -9.64 5.64 -0.83
C GLY A 176 -10.33 6.92 -1.32
N ARG A 177 -11.50 6.85 -1.95
CA ARG A 177 -12.29 8.02 -2.35
C ARG A 177 -13.12 8.55 -1.19
N CYS A 178 -12.59 9.55 -0.47
CA CYS A 178 -13.19 10.06 0.76
C CYS A 178 -13.18 11.59 0.81
N LEU A 179 -14.27 12.17 1.33
CA LEU A 179 -14.40 13.62 1.56
C LEU A 179 -14.35 14.00 3.05
N ILE A 180 -14.36 13.04 3.98
CA ILE A 180 -14.44 13.32 5.43
C ILE A 180 -13.27 14.20 5.90
N SER A 181 -12.06 13.95 5.39
CA SER A 181 -10.88 14.76 5.74
C SER A 181 -11.06 16.22 5.31
N GLU A 182 -11.57 16.45 4.12
CA GLU A 182 -11.81 17.80 3.59
C GLU A 182 -12.87 18.53 4.41
N TYR A 183 -14.00 17.88 4.70
CA TYR A 183 -15.07 18.48 5.51
C TYR A 183 -14.63 18.82 6.94
N LEU A 184 -13.84 17.96 7.57
CA LEU A 184 -13.45 18.18 8.98
C LEU A 184 -12.19 19.01 9.15
N THR A 185 -11.32 19.10 8.16
CA THR A 185 -9.98 19.71 8.32
C THR A 185 -9.55 20.61 7.17
N GLY A 186 -10.34 20.72 6.11
CA GLY A 186 -9.96 21.42 4.88
C GLY A 186 -8.85 20.71 4.08
N ARG A 187 -8.46 19.47 4.43
CA ARG A 187 -7.40 18.70 3.78
C ARG A 187 -7.97 17.66 2.84
N GLY A 188 -7.66 17.79 1.55
CA GLY A 188 -8.20 16.93 0.48
C GLY A 188 -7.61 15.51 0.49
N ALA A 189 -8.38 14.52 0.96
CA ALA A 189 -7.94 13.12 0.97
C ALA A 189 -7.60 12.59 -0.43
N ASN A 190 -8.38 12.97 -1.45
CA ASN A 190 -8.19 12.58 -2.84
C ASN A 190 -6.99 13.30 -3.51
N ARG A 191 -6.39 14.24 -2.81
CA ARG A 191 -5.19 15.00 -3.21
C ARG A 191 -3.93 14.58 -2.44
N GLY A 192 -4.02 13.52 -1.64
CA GLY A 192 -2.92 13.00 -0.85
C GLY A 192 -2.75 13.61 0.54
N GLU A 193 -3.62 14.55 0.95
CA GLU A 193 -3.52 15.31 2.20
C GLU A 193 -4.41 14.77 3.32
N CYS A 194 -4.79 13.50 3.27
CA CYS A 194 -5.69 12.89 4.23
C CYS A 194 -5.19 13.04 5.68
N ALA A 195 -5.99 13.71 6.52
CA ALA A 195 -5.75 13.85 7.96
C ALA A 195 -6.12 12.60 8.77
N GLN A 196 -6.64 11.56 8.10
CA GLN A 196 -7.10 10.31 8.70
C GLN A 196 -8.19 10.49 9.78
N PRO A 197 -9.22 11.33 9.59
CA PRO A 197 -10.24 11.56 10.60
C PRO A 197 -11.04 10.28 10.91
N CYS A 198 -11.10 9.33 10.00
CA CYS A 198 -11.69 8.01 10.26
C CYS A 198 -11.00 7.21 11.39
N ARG A 199 -9.88 7.70 11.92
CA ARG A 199 -9.11 7.08 13.01
C ARG A 199 -9.16 7.88 14.31
N TRP A 200 -9.92 8.98 14.33
CA TRP A 200 -10.14 9.77 15.53
C TRP A 200 -11.26 9.15 16.37
N SER A 201 -11.24 9.43 17.68
CA SER A 201 -12.33 9.05 18.56
C SER A 201 -13.49 10.02 18.41
N TYR A 202 -14.71 9.49 18.29
CA TYR A 202 -15.93 10.27 18.13
C TYR A 202 -16.99 9.90 19.17
N TYR A 203 -17.82 10.87 19.46
CA TYR A 203 -19.08 10.67 20.16
C TYR A 203 -20.22 11.23 19.31
N LEU A 204 -21.29 10.50 19.16
CA LEU A 204 -22.51 11.00 18.55
C LEU A 204 -23.34 11.70 19.61
N MET A 205 -23.93 12.83 19.23
CA MET A 205 -24.90 13.56 20.02
C MET A 205 -26.13 13.81 19.14
N GLU A 206 -27.30 13.47 19.64
CA GLU A 206 -28.56 13.81 18.97
C GLU A 206 -28.99 15.22 19.37
N GLU A 207 -29.38 16.06 18.40
CA GLU A 207 -29.77 17.45 18.62
C GLU A 207 -30.90 17.61 19.67
N LYS A 208 -31.86 16.68 19.67
CA LYS A 208 -32.98 16.64 20.63
C LYS A 208 -32.62 16.09 22.01
N ARG A 209 -31.41 15.60 22.20
CA ARG A 209 -30.88 15.07 23.46
C ARG A 209 -29.53 15.72 23.80
N PRO A 210 -29.49 17.05 24.03
CA PRO A 210 -28.27 17.76 24.31
C PRO A 210 -27.61 17.20 25.59
N ASN A 211 -26.27 17.12 25.58
CA ASN A 211 -25.45 16.59 26.68
C ASN A 211 -25.52 15.04 26.88
N GLN A 212 -26.14 14.30 25.98
CA GLN A 212 -26.01 12.86 25.94
C GLN A 212 -25.04 12.48 24.82
N PHE A 213 -23.87 11.93 25.20
CA PHE A 213 -22.84 11.52 24.28
C PHE A 213 -22.88 10.00 24.10
N PHE A 214 -23.07 9.55 22.87
CA PHE A 214 -23.02 8.15 22.52
C PHE A 214 -21.65 7.84 21.92
N LYS A 215 -20.86 7.03 22.63
CA LYS A 215 -19.56 6.57 22.11
C LYS A 215 -19.82 5.71 20.86
N VAL A 216 -19.07 6.01 19.81
CA VAL A 216 -19.18 5.26 18.55
C VAL A 216 -18.31 4.02 18.65
N PHE A 217 -18.93 2.84 18.63
CA PHE A 217 -18.27 1.52 18.58
C PHE A 217 -19.19 0.53 17.85
N GLU A 218 -18.72 -0.66 17.52
CA GLU A 218 -19.50 -1.73 16.89
C GLU A 218 -19.79 -2.86 17.87
N ASP A 219 -20.98 -3.43 17.75
CA ASP A 219 -21.37 -4.67 18.39
C ASP A 219 -22.07 -5.59 17.35
N GLU A 220 -22.56 -6.74 17.78
CA GLU A 220 -23.23 -7.76 16.96
C GLU A 220 -24.46 -7.26 16.16
N ARG A 221 -24.87 -6.00 16.32
CA ARG A 221 -26.11 -5.42 15.78
C ARG A 221 -25.92 -4.29 14.80
N GLY A 222 -24.68 -3.75 14.61
CA GLY A 222 -24.45 -2.66 13.66
C GLY A 222 -23.07 -2.02 13.69
N SER A 223 -22.72 -1.38 12.57
CA SER A 223 -21.43 -0.77 12.33
C SER A 223 -21.34 0.64 12.91
N TYR A 224 -20.32 0.89 13.67
CA TYR A 224 -19.98 2.17 14.27
C TYR A 224 -18.67 2.65 13.66
N ILE A 225 -18.70 3.81 13.08
CA ILE A 225 -17.70 4.36 12.21
C ILE A 225 -16.31 4.35 12.87
N LEU A 226 -15.29 3.78 12.25
CA LEU A 226 -14.15 4.41 11.64
C LEU A 226 -12.77 3.84 11.95
N ASN A 227 -12.54 2.60 12.32
CA ASN A 227 -11.18 2.10 12.50
C ASN A 227 -10.95 0.74 11.82
N SER A 228 -10.66 0.76 10.52
CA SER A 228 -10.35 -0.48 9.77
C SER A 228 -9.10 -1.16 10.34
N ARG A 229 -9.13 -2.49 10.46
CA ARG A 229 -7.97 -3.32 10.72
C ARG A 229 -6.93 -3.15 9.62
N ASP A 230 -5.68 -3.43 9.93
CA ASP A 230 -4.64 -3.47 8.90
C ASP A 230 -4.72 -4.81 8.15
N MET A 231 -4.39 -4.80 6.86
CA MET A 231 -4.36 -6.00 6.03
C MET A 231 -3.06 -6.77 6.24
N CYS A 232 -3.15 -8.09 6.33
CA CYS A 232 -2.01 -8.99 6.26
C CYS A 232 -2.40 -10.30 5.56
N MET A 233 -1.80 -10.56 4.41
CA MET A 233 -2.05 -11.76 3.59
C MET A 233 -0.84 -12.70 3.56
N ILE A 234 0.09 -12.56 4.51
CA ILE A 234 1.39 -13.23 4.46
C ILE A 234 1.30 -14.77 4.44
N ASP A 235 0.28 -15.33 5.11
CA ASP A 235 0.02 -16.78 5.16
C ASP A 235 -0.89 -17.28 4.02
N HIS A 236 -1.30 -16.37 3.11
CA HIS A 236 -2.30 -16.63 2.07
C HIS A 236 -1.85 -16.16 0.68
N LEU A 237 -0.54 -16.09 0.44
CA LEU A 237 -0.01 -15.64 -0.85
C LEU A 237 -0.27 -16.66 -1.97
N ASP A 238 -0.32 -17.94 -1.65
CA ASP A 238 -0.69 -19.03 -2.55
C ASP A 238 -2.10 -18.86 -3.12
N ASP A 239 -3.08 -18.52 -2.30
CA ASP A 239 -4.45 -18.25 -2.75
C ASP A 239 -4.52 -17.09 -3.77
N LEU A 240 -3.69 -16.06 -3.59
CA LEU A 240 -3.61 -14.93 -4.52
C LEU A 240 -2.89 -15.31 -5.81
N ILE A 241 -1.84 -16.13 -5.73
CA ILE A 241 -1.14 -16.68 -6.92
C ILE A 241 -2.12 -17.52 -7.74
N ASP A 242 -2.86 -18.41 -7.07
CA ASP A 242 -3.86 -19.28 -7.71
C ASP A 242 -5.03 -18.48 -8.30
N ALA A 243 -5.37 -17.34 -7.72
CA ALA A 243 -6.36 -16.42 -8.28
C ALA A 243 -5.85 -15.64 -9.49
N GLY A 244 -4.54 -15.71 -9.79
CA GLY A 244 -3.92 -15.10 -10.95
C GLY A 244 -3.39 -13.68 -10.72
N VAL A 245 -3.13 -13.29 -9.47
CA VAL A 245 -2.41 -12.06 -9.12
C VAL A 245 -0.95 -12.20 -9.53
N THR A 246 -0.39 -11.14 -10.12
CA THR A 246 0.99 -11.12 -10.64
C THR A 246 1.90 -10.12 -9.92
N SER A 247 1.33 -9.23 -9.11
CA SER A 247 2.09 -8.26 -8.31
C SER A 247 1.49 -8.08 -6.92
N PHE A 248 2.31 -8.23 -5.91
CA PHE A 248 1.96 -8.10 -4.49
C PHE A 248 2.46 -6.77 -3.94
N LYS A 249 1.52 -5.88 -3.63
CA LYS A 249 1.82 -4.52 -3.18
C LYS A 249 1.72 -4.36 -1.68
N ILE A 250 2.79 -3.88 -1.07
CA ILE A 250 2.82 -3.48 0.33
C ILE A 250 2.42 -2.00 0.44
N GLU A 251 1.38 -1.67 1.24
CA GLU A 251 1.06 -0.27 1.57
C GLU A 251 2.00 0.22 2.67
N GLY A 252 2.58 1.41 2.49
CA GLY A 252 3.49 1.93 3.51
C GLY A 252 4.31 3.14 3.11
N ARG A 253 3.95 3.87 2.05
CA ARG A 253 4.77 4.99 1.57
C ARG A 253 4.98 6.14 2.57
N ALA A 254 4.11 6.28 3.56
CA ALA A 254 4.25 7.23 4.67
C ALA A 254 4.79 6.56 5.96
N LYS A 255 5.31 5.36 5.85
CA LYS A 255 5.89 4.59 6.97
C LYS A 255 7.41 4.75 7.01
N SER A 256 8.02 4.31 8.11
CA SER A 256 9.49 4.37 8.32
C SER A 256 10.24 3.31 7.52
N ALA A 257 11.55 3.49 7.36
CA ALA A 257 12.45 2.50 6.77
C ALA A 257 12.41 1.16 7.52
N TYR A 258 12.29 1.17 8.84
CA TYR A 258 12.10 -0.02 9.66
C TYR A 258 10.86 -0.83 9.24
N TYR A 259 9.71 -0.15 9.07
CA TYR A 259 8.50 -0.80 8.57
C TYR A 259 8.74 -1.45 7.20
N VAL A 260 9.39 -0.73 6.27
CA VAL A 260 9.68 -1.23 4.92
C VAL A 260 10.60 -2.44 4.99
N ALA A 261 11.68 -2.36 5.77
CA ALA A 261 12.65 -3.45 5.93
C ALA A 261 11.97 -4.74 6.41
N LEU A 262 11.24 -4.69 7.53
CA LEU A 262 10.61 -5.88 8.12
C LEU A 262 9.51 -6.46 7.23
N THR A 263 8.66 -5.61 6.64
CA THR A 263 7.58 -6.10 5.77
C THR A 263 8.13 -6.71 4.48
N VAL A 264 9.10 -6.08 3.83
CA VAL A 264 9.69 -6.61 2.59
C VAL A 264 10.43 -7.91 2.86
N ASN A 265 11.23 -7.99 3.95
CA ASN A 265 11.93 -9.21 4.37
C ASN A 265 10.96 -10.39 4.57
N ALA A 266 9.92 -10.17 5.35
CA ALA A 266 8.93 -11.20 5.65
C ALA A 266 8.17 -11.66 4.40
N TYR A 267 7.69 -10.71 3.57
CA TYR A 267 6.97 -11.03 2.34
C TYR A 267 7.85 -11.66 1.27
N ARG A 268 9.14 -11.29 1.17
CA ARG A 268 10.10 -11.96 0.29
C ARG A 268 10.27 -13.42 0.67
N ALA A 269 10.52 -13.69 1.94
CA ALA A 269 10.68 -15.07 2.43
C ALA A 269 9.39 -15.89 2.25
N ALA A 270 8.23 -15.31 2.54
CA ALA A 270 6.94 -15.95 2.35
C ALA A 270 6.68 -16.27 0.87
N LEU A 271 6.90 -15.31 -0.02
CA LEU A 271 6.71 -15.50 -1.47
C LEU A 271 7.67 -16.54 -2.02
N ASP A 272 8.94 -16.52 -1.64
CA ASP A 272 9.93 -17.52 -2.08
C ASP A 272 9.56 -18.94 -1.65
N SER A 273 8.96 -19.10 -0.47
CA SER A 273 8.44 -20.41 -0.02
C SER A 273 7.22 -20.82 -0.83
N CYS A 274 6.25 -19.94 -1.03
CA CYS A 274 5.06 -20.23 -1.85
C CYS A 274 5.43 -20.63 -3.28
N LEU A 275 6.40 -19.95 -3.91
CA LEU A 275 6.86 -20.29 -5.26
C LEU A 275 7.53 -21.66 -5.36
N LYS A 276 8.02 -22.20 -4.25
CA LYS A 276 8.55 -23.57 -4.14
C LYS A 276 7.47 -24.60 -3.78
N GLY A 277 6.23 -24.17 -3.55
CA GLY A 277 5.14 -25.02 -3.05
C GLY A 277 5.26 -25.34 -1.55
N GLU A 278 6.00 -24.54 -0.80
CA GLU A 278 6.21 -24.68 0.63
C GLU A 278 5.35 -23.65 1.39
N LYS A 279 5.03 -23.96 2.65
CA LYS A 279 4.39 -22.99 3.54
C LYS A 279 5.38 -21.92 3.99
N PRO A 280 4.94 -20.66 4.16
CA PRO A 280 5.77 -19.63 4.74
C PRO A 280 6.37 -20.04 6.08
N PRO A 281 7.64 -19.68 6.37
CA PRO A 281 8.25 -19.94 7.66
C PRO A 281 7.49 -19.21 8.79
N LYS A 282 7.38 -19.82 9.97
CA LYS A 282 6.63 -19.23 11.10
C LYS A 282 7.11 -17.84 11.51
N TRP A 283 8.42 -17.58 11.40
CA TRP A 283 9.00 -16.30 11.79
C TRP A 283 8.51 -15.09 10.95
N VAL A 284 7.99 -15.32 9.74
CA VAL A 284 7.53 -14.19 8.90
C VAL A 284 6.36 -13.44 9.52
N LEU A 285 5.47 -14.16 10.23
CA LEU A 285 4.37 -13.56 10.96
C LEU A 285 4.88 -12.81 12.20
N ASP A 286 5.82 -13.40 12.93
CA ASP A 286 6.47 -12.73 14.07
C ASP A 286 7.16 -11.44 13.62
N GLU A 287 7.78 -11.44 12.44
CA GLU A 287 8.47 -10.29 11.88
C GLU A 287 7.52 -9.13 11.59
N VAL A 288 6.38 -9.39 10.93
CA VAL A 288 5.39 -8.32 10.65
C VAL A 288 4.65 -7.84 11.91
N ASN A 289 4.66 -8.60 13.00
CA ASN A 289 4.12 -8.17 14.29
C ASN A 289 5.06 -7.21 15.04
N LYS A 290 6.34 -7.12 14.69
CA LYS A 290 7.29 -6.18 15.31
C LYS A 290 7.08 -4.72 14.87
N ILE A 291 6.42 -4.50 13.76
CA ILE A 291 6.14 -3.14 13.27
C ILE A 291 4.90 -2.56 13.95
N SER A 292 4.79 -1.24 13.93
CA SER A 292 3.59 -0.55 14.43
C SER A 292 2.39 -0.80 13.51
N HIS A 293 1.42 -1.57 13.98
CA HIS A 293 0.24 -1.99 13.23
C HIS A 293 -1.04 -1.99 14.10
N ARG A 294 -2.19 -2.03 13.46
CA ARG A 294 -3.47 -2.42 14.08
C ARG A 294 -3.67 -3.91 13.94
N PRO A 295 -4.58 -4.52 14.70
CA PRO A 295 -4.89 -5.93 14.52
C PRO A 295 -5.07 -6.27 13.04
N TYR A 296 -4.45 -7.36 12.61
CA TYR A 296 -4.47 -7.78 11.22
C TYR A 296 -5.79 -8.44 10.82
N SER A 297 -6.09 -8.38 9.54
CA SER A 297 -7.17 -9.10 8.88
C SER A 297 -6.77 -9.42 7.44
N THR A 298 -7.47 -10.35 6.81
CA THR A 298 -7.32 -10.65 5.38
C THR A 298 -8.09 -9.70 4.46
N GLY A 299 -8.57 -8.55 4.99
CA GLY A 299 -9.39 -7.63 4.22
C GLY A 299 -10.69 -8.28 3.72
N PHE A 300 -11.02 -8.08 2.45
CA PHE A 300 -12.22 -8.62 1.81
C PHE A 300 -11.94 -9.89 0.97
N PHE A 301 -10.74 -10.43 0.97
CA PHE A 301 -10.38 -11.55 0.08
C PHE A 301 -11.26 -12.79 0.30
N TYR A 302 -11.68 -13.09 1.53
CA TYR A 302 -12.53 -14.23 1.87
C TYR A 302 -14.00 -13.85 2.11
N GLY A 303 -14.45 -12.70 1.61
CA GLY A 303 -15.82 -12.25 1.70
C GLY A 303 -16.02 -10.98 2.53
N LYS A 304 -17.29 -10.66 2.81
CA LYS A 304 -17.64 -9.46 3.59
C LYS A 304 -17.12 -9.59 5.02
N PRO A 305 -16.77 -8.46 5.66
CA PRO A 305 -16.44 -8.45 7.07
C PRO A 305 -17.60 -9.03 7.88
N THR A 306 -17.36 -10.14 8.55
CA THR A 306 -18.30 -10.71 9.52
C THR A 306 -17.61 -10.76 10.88
N ASP A 307 -18.37 -10.98 11.90
CA ASP A 307 -18.10 -10.95 13.34
C ASP A 307 -16.95 -11.82 13.89
N GLY A 308 -15.93 -12.07 13.11
CA GLY A 308 -14.69 -12.68 13.62
C GLY A 308 -14.74 -14.17 13.94
N SER A 309 -15.74 -14.91 13.49
CA SER A 309 -15.93 -16.33 13.83
C SER A 309 -15.07 -17.32 13.02
N GLY A 310 -14.04 -16.89 12.31
CA GLY A 310 -13.39 -17.72 11.29
C GLY A 310 -11.89 -17.96 11.34
N THR A 311 -11.12 -17.56 12.40
CA THR A 311 -9.67 -17.82 12.43
C THR A 311 -9.22 -18.68 13.58
N GLN A 312 -8.19 -19.51 13.32
CA GLN A 312 -7.42 -20.22 14.36
C GLN A 312 -6.33 -19.33 14.98
N ASP A 313 -5.98 -18.18 14.36
CA ASP A 313 -5.05 -17.21 14.90
C ASP A 313 -5.83 -16.04 15.52
N PRO A 314 -5.71 -15.81 16.85
CA PRO A 314 -6.38 -14.70 17.52
C PRO A 314 -5.90 -13.33 17.04
N ASN A 315 -4.77 -13.26 16.32
CA ASN A 315 -4.19 -12.02 15.79
C ASN A 315 -4.63 -11.74 14.34
N ILE A 316 -5.12 -12.75 13.60
CA ILE A 316 -5.57 -12.60 12.21
C ILE A 316 -7.05 -12.94 12.12
N VAL A 317 -7.87 -11.94 11.86
CA VAL A 317 -9.29 -12.12 11.58
C VAL A 317 -9.46 -12.28 10.07
N THR A 318 -10.03 -13.39 9.63
CA THR A 318 -10.21 -13.74 8.20
C THR A 318 -11.12 -12.78 7.45
N ASN A 319 -11.86 -11.93 8.13
CA ASN A 319 -12.75 -10.96 7.50
C ASN A 319 -12.39 -9.54 7.93
N GLY A 320 -12.35 -8.61 6.97
CA GLY A 320 -12.03 -7.21 7.21
C GLY A 320 -13.02 -6.54 8.16
N GLY A 321 -12.80 -6.67 9.46
CA GLY A 321 -13.60 -6.03 10.51
C GLY A 321 -13.06 -4.67 10.90
N GLN A 322 -13.84 -3.96 11.71
CA GLN A 322 -13.42 -2.74 12.40
C GLN A 322 -12.77 -3.12 13.73
N TYR A 323 -11.79 -2.34 14.20
CA TYR A 323 -11.16 -2.52 15.50
C TYR A 323 -11.64 -1.44 16.47
N PHE A 324 -12.09 -1.83 17.66
CA PHE A 324 -12.86 -0.97 18.55
C PHE A 324 -12.25 -0.73 19.93
N ALA A 325 -11.22 -1.49 20.32
CA ALA A 325 -10.64 -1.36 21.65
C ALA A 325 -10.02 0.02 21.87
N ASP A 326 -9.28 0.51 20.87
CA ASP A 326 -8.75 1.87 20.83
C ASP A 326 -8.42 2.30 19.38
N SER A 327 -8.00 3.56 19.19
CA SER A 327 -7.50 4.05 17.89
C SER A 327 -5.98 3.88 17.76
N GLY A 328 -5.33 3.26 18.75
CA GLY A 328 -3.89 3.11 18.83
C GLY A 328 -3.34 2.04 17.90
N TYR A 329 -2.06 2.18 17.60
CA TYR A 329 -1.26 1.12 17.00
C TYR A 329 -0.69 0.24 18.11
N MET A 330 -0.69 -1.06 17.90
CA MET A 330 0.12 -2.00 18.68
C MET A 330 1.59 -1.70 18.40
N ARG A 331 2.40 -1.59 19.45
CA ARG A 331 3.81 -1.25 19.35
C ARG A 331 4.57 -1.92 20.48
N ASP A 332 4.98 -3.13 20.23
CA ASP A 332 5.68 -3.97 21.23
C ASP A 332 7.20 -3.86 21.09
N TYR A 333 7.70 -3.23 20.01
CA TYR A 333 9.11 -3.07 19.71
C TYR A 333 9.45 -1.62 19.41
N ASP A 334 10.60 -1.14 19.89
CA ASP A 334 11.15 0.15 19.56
C ASP A 334 12.29 0.02 18.54
N PHE A 335 12.22 0.84 17.50
CA PHE A 335 13.27 0.95 16.50
C PHE A 335 14.43 1.76 17.06
N VAL A 336 15.51 1.12 17.50
CA VAL A 336 16.61 1.77 18.22
C VAL A 336 17.69 2.35 17.31
N GLY A 337 17.94 1.79 16.13
CA GLY A 337 18.96 2.30 15.23
C GLY A 337 19.04 1.57 13.90
N VAL A 338 19.87 2.11 13.01
CA VAL A 338 20.27 1.51 11.72
C VAL A 338 21.74 1.21 11.78
N VAL A 339 22.14 -0.01 11.40
CA VAL A 339 23.54 -0.37 11.24
C VAL A 339 24.05 0.23 9.94
N ASP A 340 25.04 1.13 10.03
CA ASP A 340 25.62 1.78 8.87
C ASP A 340 26.68 0.86 8.21
N TYR A 341 27.55 0.26 9.04
CA TYR A 341 28.57 -0.71 8.60
C TYR A 341 29.13 -1.49 9.80
N CYS A 342 29.83 -2.60 9.50
CA CYS A 342 30.58 -3.37 10.47
C CYS A 342 32.06 -3.44 10.03
N GLU A 343 32.97 -3.13 10.93
CA GLU A 343 34.42 -3.19 10.70
C GLU A 343 35.12 -3.80 11.92
N ASP A 344 36.00 -4.77 11.71
CA ASP A 344 36.78 -5.48 12.74
C ASP A 344 35.94 -6.01 13.92
N GLY A 345 34.72 -6.46 13.66
CA GLY A 345 33.79 -6.96 14.67
C GLY A 345 33.09 -5.86 15.49
N VAL A 346 33.27 -4.61 15.11
CA VAL A 346 32.57 -3.44 15.70
C VAL A 346 31.46 -3.00 14.76
N MET A 347 30.25 -2.89 15.31
CA MET A 347 29.08 -2.39 14.62
C MET A 347 28.97 -0.87 14.79
N HIS A 348 28.94 -0.14 13.69
CA HIS A 348 28.65 1.29 13.65
C HIS A 348 27.18 1.51 13.31
N LEU A 349 26.46 2.27 14.13
CA LEU A 349 25.03 2.48 13.97
C LEU A 349 24.65 3.95 14.15
N THR A 350 23.63 4.37 13.40
CA THR A 350 22.93 5.63 13.61
C THR A 350 21.74 5.39 14.54
N GLN A 351 21.84 5.95 15.77
CA GLN A 351 20.78 5.83 16.78
C GLN A 351 19.51 6.56 16.36
N ARG A 352 18.33 5.93 16.59
CA ARG A 352 17.00 6.46 16.31
C ARG A 352 16.15 6.68 17.55
N ASN A 353 16.30 5.81 18.55
CA ASN A 353 15.65 5.92 19.86
C ASN A 353 16.66 5.64 20.97
N TYR A 354 16.30 6.02 22.19
CA TYR A 354 17.12 5.72 23.37
C TYR A 354 17.13 4.19 23.61
N PHE A 355 18.31 3.67 23.91
CA PHE A 355 18.49 2.30 24.36
C PHE A 355 19.71 2.21 25.30
N THR A 356 19.77 1.17 26.08
CA THR A 356 20.81 0.89 27.08
C THR A 356 21.43 -0.49 26.84
N LEU A 357 22.54 -0.77 27.53
CA LEU A 357 23.20 -2.10 27.49
C LEU A 357 22.36 -3.23 28.11
N SER A 358 21.24 -2.90 28.78
CA SER A 358 20.34 -3.87 29.39
C SER A 358 19.10 -4.17 28.54
N ASP A 359 18.94 -3.50 27.39
CA ASP A 359 17.82 -3.75 26.48
C ASP A 359 18.14 -4.99 25.61
N GLU A 360 17.13 -5.85 25.39
CA GLU A 360 17.23 -7.08 24.61
C GLU A 360 16.79 -6.88 23.15
#